data_62be9ff272594bd9f0b3044c6a638cc9
#
_entry.id   62be9ff272594bd9f0b3044c6a638cc9
#
_cell.length_a   1.000
_cell.length_b   1.000
_cell.length_c   1.000
_cell.angle_alpha   90.00
_cell.angle_beta   90.00
_cell.angle_gamma   90.00
#
_symmetry.space_group_name_H-M   'P 1'
#
loop_
_entity.id
_entity.type
_entity.pdbx_description
1 polymer ?
#
loop_
_entity_poly.entity_id
_entity_poly.type
_entity_poly.pdbx_seq_one_letter_code
_entity_poly.pdbx_strand_id
1 'polypeptide(L)'
;LAMTEPALFLQRYKPPLLIDEIQLAPKLLPYLKMYVDEQGQNGDFWLTRSQTFELMHGVSESLAGRIGIVNLLGLSHGELIDRPAGPFVPENEFLLRRVEESPLLPMSDLFDQIWQGSMPALNSASEQDWNCYYSSYVQTFLQRDVKELAQVNDELQFYRFLCAAASYTGSMLNYAALAKEVEITPPTAKQWLKVLVAAGLVYFLEPFA
;
A
#
# COMPACT_ATOMS: atom_id res chain seq x y z
N LEU A 1 11.88 25.36 -1.97
CA LEU A 1 10.82 26.32 -2.18
C LEU A 1 9.51 25.84 -1.52
N ALA A 2 9.00 24.63 -1.81
CA ALA A 2 7.78 24.10 -1.20
C ALA A 2 7.81 24.08 0.34
N MET A 3 8.95 23.81 0.95
CA MET A 3 9.12 23.76 2.40
C MET A 3 9.33 25.14 3.06
N THR A 4 10.01 26.05 2.35
CA THR A 4 10.42 27.36 2.90
C THR A 4 9.46 28.47 2.54
N GLU A 5 8.91 28.44 1.34
CA GLU A 5 8.05 29.50 0.78
C GLU A 5 6.87 28.87 -0.01
N PRO A 6 5.92 28.21 0.69
CA PRO A 6 4.80 27.50 0.03
C PRO A 6 3.93 28.38 -0.86
N ALA A 7 3.71 29.63 -0.46
CA ALA A 7 2.93 30.58 -1.25
C ALA A 7 3.59 30.88 -2.60
N LEU A 8 4.90 31.15 -2.59
CA LEU A 8 5.69 31.40 -3.80
C LEU A 8 5.77 30.14 -4.67
N PHE A 9 5.80 28.95 -4.07
CA PHE A 9 5.73 27.68 -4.80
C PHE A 9 4.46 27.60 -5.65
N LEU A 10 3.28 27.84 -5.06
CA LEU A 10 2.01 27.80 -5.78
C LEU A 10 1.81 28.98 -6.75
N GLN A 11 2.48 30.11 -6.54
CA GLN A 11 2.50 31.19 -7.51
C GLN A 11 3.31 30.81 -8.76
N ARG A 12 4.39 30.08 -8.58
CA ARG A 12 5.31 29.68 -9.67
C ARG A 12 4.80 28.47 -10.43
N TYR A 13 4.25 27.46 -9.74
CA TYR A 13 3.78 26.21 -10.32
C TYR A 13 2.27 26.18 -10.29
N LYS A 14 1.64 26.30 -11.45
CA LYS A 14 0.18 26.36 -11.59
C LYS A 14 -0.42 24.97 -11.82
N PRO A 15 -1.66 24.72 -11.38
CA PRO A 15 -2.40 23.51 -11.75
C PRO A 15 -2.58 23.33 -13.27
N PRO A 16 -2.72 22.08 -13.76
CA PRO A 16 -2.70 20.84 -12.96
C PRO A 16 -1.29 20.49 -12.51
N LEU A 17 -1.12 20.11 -11.25
CA LEU A 17 0.19 19.89 -10.63
C LEU A 17 0.23 18.55 -9.90
N LEU A 18 1.22 17.70 -10.26
CA LEU A 18 1.54 16.51 -9.51
C LEU A 18 2.69 16.83 -8.54
N ILE A 19 2.46 16.57 -7.26
CA ILE A 19 3.44 16.78 -6.18
C ILE A 19 3.78 15.41 -5.61
N ASP A 20 4.97 14.95 -5.91
CA ASP A 20 5.48 13.67 -5.44
C ASP A 20 6.04 13.80 -4.03
N GLU A 21 5.83 12.77 -3.20
CA GLU A 21 6.29 12.67 -1.81
C GLU A 21 5.91 13.91 -0.97
N ILE A 22 4.61 14.25 -0.95
CA ILE A 22 4.09 15.45 -0.27
C ILE A 22 4.45 15.50 1.24
N GLN A 23 4.70 14.37 1.89
CA GLN A 23 5.15 14.33 3.28
C GLN A 23 6.49 15.04 3.51
N LEU A 24 7.30 15.21 2.48
CA LEU A 24 8.54 16.01 2.56
C LEU A 24 8.28 17.52 2.60
N ALA A 25 7.03 17.95 2.31
CA ALA A 25 6.63 19.36 2.33
C ALA A 25 5.29 19.58 3.04
N PRO A 26 5.12 19.17 4.31
CA PRO A 26 3.83 19.24 5.01
C PRO A 26 3.30 20.67 5.15
N LYS A 27 4.19 21.66 5.19
CA LYS A 27 3.81 23.09 5.23
C LYS A 27 3.06 23.56 3.98
N LEU A 28 3.10 22.79 2.88
CA LEU A 28 2.35 23.12 1.67
C LEU A 28 0.85 22.82 1.81
N LEU A 29 0.46 21.86 2.65
CA LEU A 29 -0.94 21.41 2.79
C LEU A 29 -1.93 22.55 3.13
N PRO A 30 -1.65 23.46 4.09
CA PRO A 30 -2.55 24.59 4.35
C PRO A 30 -2.72 25.53 3.16
N TYR A 31 -1.68 25.74 2.36
CA TYR A 31 -1.73 26.59 1.18
C TYR A 31 -2.49 25.92 0.02
N LEU A 32 -2.35 24.61 -0.15
CA LEU A 32 -3.19 23.83 -1.07
C LEU A 32 -4.65 23.93 -0.70
N LYS A 33 -4.98 23.84 0.60
CA LYS A 33 -6.33 24.03 1.11
C LYS A 33 -6.88 25.40 0.73
N MET A 34 -6.13 26.48 1.02
CA MET A 34 -6.54 27.84 0.67
C MET A 34 -6.80 27.96 -0.82
N TYR A 35 -5.90 27.45 -1.66
CA TYR A 35 -6.06 27.50 -3.09
C TYR A 35 -7.34 26.78 -3.56
N VAL A 36 -7.57 25.55 -3.06
CA VAL A 36 -8.75 24.74 -3.41
C VAL A 36 -10.04 25.43 -2.95
N ASP A 37 -10.05 26.07 -1.77
CA ASP A 37 -11.21 26.78 -1.24
C ASP A 37 -11.54 28.06 -2.03
N GLU A 38 -10.54 28.74 -2.58
CA GLU A 38 -10.73 30.02 -3.30
C GLU A 38 -11.09 29.83 -4.76
N GLN A 39 -10.43 28.91 -5.46
CA GLN A 39 -10.52 28.79 -6.91
C GLN A 39 -10.25 27.40 -7.46
N GLY A 40 -10.13 26.40 -6.59
CA GLY A 40 -9.74 25.03 -6.98
C GLY A 40 -10.81 24.32 -7.79
N GLN A 41 -10.35 23.50 -8.74
CA GLN A 41 -11.16 22.56 -9.49
C GLN A 41 -10.71 21.13 -9.20
N ASN A 42 -11.61 20.18 -9.41
CA ASN A 42 -11.26 18.76 -9.25
C ASN A 42 -10.16 18.37 -10.23
N GLY A 43 -9.08 17.76 -9.73
CA GLY A 43 -7.93 17.38 -10.53
C GLY A 43 -6.80 18.40 -10.63
N ASP A 44 -6.95 19.57 -10.00
CA ASP A 44 -5.90 20.59 -9.97
C ASP A 44 -4.61 20.10 -9.33
N PHE A 45 -4.73 19.30 -8.25
CA PHE A 45 -3.57 18.74 -7.54
C PHE A 45 -3.65 17.23 -7.41
N TRP A 46 -2.54 16.59 -7.75
CA TRP A 46 -2.30 15.17 -7.54
C TRP A 46 -1.15 15.04 -6.54
N LEU A 47 -1.42 14.44 -5.41
CA LEU A 47 -0.45 14.27 -4.33
C LEU A 47 -0.11 12.79 -4.24
N THR A 48 1.18 12.46 -4.33
CA THR A 48 1.62 11.07 -4.13
C THR A 48 2.32 10.93 -2.79
N ARG A 49 2.35 9.70 -2.31
CA ARG A 49 3.07 9.31 -1.12
C ARG A 49 3.35 7.82 -1.10
N SER A 50 4.52 7.44 -0.59
CA SER A 50 4.93 6.05 -0.41
C SER A 50 4.41 5.40 0.88
N GLN A 51 3.92 6.18 1.88
CA GLN A 51 3.46 5.66 3.18
C GLN A 51 2.08 6.19 3.57
N THR A 52 1.20 5.28 3.98
CA THR A 52 -0.22 5.59 4.21
C THR A 52 -0.52 6.21 5.58
N PHE A 53 0.27 5.91 6.62
CA PHE A 53 -0.14 6.12 8.01
C PHE A 53 -0.02 7.56 8.53
N GLU A 54 1.08 8.26 8.29
CA GLU A 54 1.29 9.59 8.88
C GLU A 54 0.57 10.73 8.17
N LEU A 55 0.35 10.62 6.86
CA LEU A 55 -0.36 11.66 6.11
C LEU A 55 -1.84 11.77 6.51
N MET A 56 -2.44 10.65 6.94
CA MET A 56 -3.85 10.67 7.36
C MET A 56 -4.10 11.67 8.48
N HIS A 57 -3.16 11.88 9.39
CA HIS A 57 -3.28 12.93 10.42
C HIS A 57 -3.17 14.34 9.85
N GLY A 58 -2.11 14.66 9.12
CA GLY A 58 -1.93 16.03 8.58
C GLY A 58 -2.90 16.38 7.43
N VAL A 59 -3.20 15.41 6.54
CA VAL A 59 -4.14 15.61 5.44
C VAL A 59 -5.58 15.62 5.91
N SER A 60 -5.97 14.76 6.86
CA SER A 60 -7.33 14.78 7.41
C SER A 60 -7.65 16.07 8.12
N GLU A 61 -6.68 16.71 8.77
CA GLU A 61 -6.89 18.02 9.40
C GLU A 61 -6.96 19.16 8.36
N SER A 62 -6.13 19.12 7.32
CA SER A 62 -6.01 20.23 6.38
C SER A 62 -6.92 20.10 5.16
N LEU A 63 -7.12 18.90 4.60
CA LEU A 63 -7.84 18.69 3.33
C LEU A 63 -9.11 17.84 3.48
N ALA A 64 -9.66 17.69 4.69
CA ALA A 64 -10.90 16.96 4.92
C ALA A 64 -12.04 17.49 4.02
N GLY A 65 -12.71 16.57 3.31
CA GLY A 65 -13.78 16.89 2.37
C GLY A 65 -13.35 17.53 1.04
N ARG A 66 -12.03 17.68 0.82
CA ARG A 66 -11.45 18.32 -0.39
C ARG A 66 -10.56 17.38 -1.19
N ILE A 67 -10.31 16.18 -0.68
CA ILE A 67 -9.41 15.20 -1.29
C ILE A 67 -10.12 13.87 -1.48
N GLY A 68 -9.92 13.25 -2.64
CA GLY A 68 -10.18 11.83 -2.88
C GLY A 68 -8.91 11.02 -2.63
N ILE A 69 -9.02 9.92 -1.91
CA ILE A 69 -7.88 9.04 -1.63
C ILE A 69 -7.99 7.82 -2.53
N VAL A 70 -6.94 7.56 -3.30
CA VAL A 70 -6.82 6.39 -4.17
C VAL A 70 -5.61 5.58 -3.72
N ASN A 71 -5.85 4.34 -3.33
CA ASN A 71 -4.80 3.40 -3.00
C ASN A 71 -4.37 2.63 -4.26
N LEU A 72 -3.10 2.77 -4.66
CA LEU A 72 -2.51 1.99 -5.72
C LEU A 72 -1.93 0.71 -5.12
N LEU A 73 -2.56 -0.41 -5.44
CA LEU A 73 -2.09 -1.75 -5.06
C LEU A 73 -1.16 -2.30 -6.14
N GLY A 74 -0.56 -3.47 -5.90
CA GLY A 74 0.10 -4.23 -6.95
C GLY A 74 -0.87 -4.64 -8.06
N LEU A 75 -0.34 -5.10 -9.17
CA LEU A 75 -1.13 -5.51 -10.34
C LEU A 75 -2.07 -6.67 -9.98
N SER A 76 -3.33 -6.53 -10.31
CA SER A 76 -4.29 -7.63 -10.22
C SER A 76 -4.01 -8.69 -11.28
N HIS A 77 -4.53 -9.89 -11.08
CA HIS A 77 -4.43 -10.95 -12.09
C HIS A 77 -4.98 -10.48 -13.45
N GLY A 78 -6.11 -9.76 -13.46
CA GLY A 78 -6.69 -9.22 -14.69
C GLY A 78 -5.77 -8.24 -15.42
N GLU A 79 -5.06 -7.38 -14.69
CA GLU A 79 -4.07 -6.46 -15.25
C GLU A 79 -2.84 -7.22 -15.79
N LEU A 80 -2.40 -8.27 -15.10
CA LEU A 80 -1.28 -9.09 -15.55
C LEU A 80 -1.52 -9.82 -16.87
N ILE A 81 -2.79 -10.19 -17.14
CA ILE A 81 -3.19 -10.85 -18.39
C ILE A 81 -3.81 -9.89 -19.41
N ASP A 82 -3.68 -8.58 -19.19
CA ASP A 82 -4.27 -7.51 -20.02
C ASP A 82 -5.82 -7.64 -20.19
N ARG A 83 -6.47 -8.10 -19.14
CA ARG A 83 -7.94 -8.25 -19.03
C ARG A 83 -8.44 -7.67 -17.71
N PRO A 84 -8.43 -6.34 -17.54
CA PRO A 84 -8.87 -5.74 -16.30
C PRO A 84 -10.31 -6.13 -16.00
N ALA A 85 -10.51 -6.71 -14.82
CA ALA A 85 -11.82 -7.14 -14.39
C ALA A 85 -12.60 -5.98 -13.76
N GLY A 86 -13.87 -5.88 -14.06
CA GLY A 86 -14.79 -5.02 -13.33
C GLY A 86 -15.01 -5.48 -11.88
N PRO A 87 -15.82 -4.74 -11.10
CA PRO A 87 -16.15 -5.10 -9.74
C PRO A 87 -16.71 -6.54 -9.63
N PHE A 88 -16.40 -7.21 -8.52
CA PHE A 88 -17.02 -8.49 -8.23
C PHE A 88 -18.49 -8.29 -7.88
N VAL A 89 -19.37 -8.94 -8.66
CA VAL A 89 -20.83 -8.92 -8.43
C VAL A 89 -21.27 -10.35 -8.09
N PRO A 90 -21.81 -10.61 -6.88
CA PRO A 90 -22.20 -11.94 -6.42
C PRO A 90 -23.57 -12.38 -6.98
N GLU A 91 -23.78 -12.22 -8.27
CA GLU A 91 -24.98 -12.65 -8.99
C GLU A 91 -24.67 -13.87 -9.85
N ASN A 92 -25.55 -14.89 -9.84
CA ASN A 92 -25.30 -16.15 -10.52
C ASN A 92 -25.04 -15.98 -12.02
N GLU A 93 -25.80 -15.14 -12.69
CA GLU A 93 -25.62 -14.89 -14.13
C GLU A 93 -24.27 -14.26 -14.43
N PHE A 94 -23.85 -13.28 -13.61
CA PHE A 94 -22.55 -12.65 -13.74
C PHE A 94 -21.40 -13.64 -13.49
N LEU A 95 -21.53 -14.49 -12.47
CA LEU A 95 -20.50 -15.49 -12.14
C LEU A 95 -20.37 -16.55 -13.23
N LEU A 96 -21.48 -17.06 -13.75
CA LEU A 96 -21.50 -18.06 -14.84
C LEU A 96 -20.82 -17.49 -16.10
N ARG A 97 -21.19 -16.27 -16.51
CA ARG A 97 -20.55 -15.60 -17.65
C ARG A 97 -19.06 -15.43 -17.44
N ARG A 98 -18.62 -15.03 -16.24
CA ARG A 98 -17.20 -14.89 -15.95
C ARG A 98 -16.44 -16.22 -16.03
N VAL A 99 -17.04 -17.32 -15.59
CA VAL A 99 -16.43 -18.66 -15.72
C VAL A 99 -16.28 -19.04 -17.19
N GLU A 100 -17.28 -18.77 -18.03
CA GLU A 100 -17.24 -19.07 -19.47
C GLU A 100 -16.20 -18.21 -20.21
N GLU A 101 -16.08 -16.92 -19.86
CA GLU A 101 -15.18 -15.98 -20.50
C GLU A 101 -13.73 -16.06 -19.97
N SER A 102 -13.52 -16.68 -18.81
CA SER A 102 -12.19 -16.74 -18.19
C SER A 102 -11.33 -17.85 -18.81
N PRO A 103 -10.09 -17.56 -19.17
CA PRO A 103 -9.17 -18.59 -19.62
C PRO A 103 -8.89 -19.56 -18.47
N LEU A 104 -8.73 -20.85 -18.81
CA LEU A 104 -8.27 -21.83 -17.85
C LEU A 104 -6.80 -21.51 -17.51
N LEU A 105 -6.52 -21.28 -16.24
CA LEU A 105 -5.16 -21.08 -15.74
C LEU A 105 -4.68 -22.41 -15.14
N PRO A 106 -3.61 -23.00 -15.67
CA PRO A 106 -2.97 -24.14 -15.05
C PRO A 106 -2.56 -23.84 -13.60
N MET A 107 -2.65 -24.85 -12.74
CA MET A 107 -2.31 -24.66 -11.32
C MET A 107 -0.84 -24.25 -11.13
N SER A 108 0.05 -24.78 -11.96
CA SER A 108 1.47 -24.36 -11.99
C SER A 108 1.62 -22.86 -12.19
N ASP A 109 0.97 -22.34 -13.22
CA ASP A 109 1.07 -20.92 -13.60
C ASP A 109 0.47 -20.00 -12.52
N LEU A 110 -0.60 -20.48 -11.86
CA LEU A 110 -1.15 -19.77 -10.71
C LEU A 110 -0.15 -19.67 -9.55
N PHE A 111 0.52 -20.78 -9.23
CA PHE A 111 1.54 -20.78 -8.17
C PHE A 111 2.77 -19.96 -8.55
N ASP A 112 3.20 -20.01 -9.80
CA ASP A 112 4.30 -19.19 -10.32
C ASP A 112 3.96 -17.70 -10.21
N GLN A 113 2.71 -17.31 -10.54
CA GLN A 113 2.23 -15.95 -10.40
C GLN A 113 2.15 -15.51 -8.94
N ILE A 114 1.66 -16.37 -8.03
CA ILE A 114 1.66 -16.10 -6.58
C ILE A 114 3.10 -15.90 -6.08
N TRP A 115 4.03 -16.74 -6.54
CA TRP A 115 5.43 -16.65 -6.16
C TRP A 115 6.12 -15.39 -6.69
N GLN A 116 5.88 -15.05 -7.95
CA GLN A 116 6.42 -13.82 -8.55
C GLN A 116 5.85 -12.57 -7.91
N GLY A 117 4.59 -12.61 -7.47
CA GLY A 117 3.89 -11.50 -6.86
C GLY A 117 3.39 -10.47 -7.86
N SER A 118 2.81 -9.41 -7.34
CA SER A 118 2.04 -8.42 -8.10
C SER A 118 2.78 -7.09 -8.36
N MET A 119 4.08 -7.02 -8.04
CA MET A 119 4.85 -5.78 -8.22
C MET A 119 5.08 -5.49 -9.69
N PRO A 120 4.77 -4.27 -10.18
CA PRO A 120 4.92 -3.92 -11.60
C PRO A 120 6.31 -4.15 -12.16
N ALA A 121 7.35 -3.87 -11.36
CA ALA A 121 8.74 -4.04 -11.77
C ALA A 121 9.09 -5.49 -12.10
N LEU A 122 8.50 -6.48 -11.42
CA LEU A 122 8.73 -7.90 -11.67
C LEU A 122 7.85 -8.46 -12.80
N ASN A 123 6.81 -7.73 -13.19
CA ASN A 123 5.86 -8.13 -14.23
C ASN A 123 6.03 -7.31 -15.52
N SER A 124 6.95 -6.35 -15.54
CA SER A 124 7.39 -5.68 -16.76
C SER A 124 8.41 -6.55 -17.49
N ALA A 125 8.64 -6.30 -18.79
CA ALA A 125 9.57 -7.04 -19.64
C ALA A 125 11.07 -6.93 -19.23
N SER A 126 11.38 -6.46 -18.02
CA SER A 126 12.74 -6.37 -17.50
C SER A 126 13.16 -7.70 -16.88
N GLU A 127 14.35 -8.17 -17.19
CA GLU A 127 15.00 -9.34 -16.57
C GLU A 127 15.41 -9.04 -15.12
N GLN A 128 14.46 -8.63 -14.28
CA GLN A 128 14.75 -8.28 -12.89
C GLN A 128 14.78 -9.56 -12.04
N ASP A 129 15.88 -9.78 -11.33
CA ASP A 129 16.02 -10.91 -10.41
C ASP A 129 15.04 -10.74 -9.23
N TRP A 130 14.14 -11.71 -9.09
CA TRP A 130 13.11 -11.75 -8.06
C TRP A 130 13.72 -11.70 -6.64
N ASN A 131 14.79 -12.49 -6.38
CA ASN A 131 15.44 -12.52 -5.07
C ASN A 131 16.07 -11.17 -4.73
N CYS A 132 16.77 -10.57 -5.70
CA CYS A 132 17.38 -9.25 -5.53
C CYS A 132 16.32 -8.19 -5.26
N TYR A 133 15.23 -8.23 -6.00
CA TYR A 133 14.14 -7.26 -5.82
C TYR A 133 13.52 -7.35 -4.42
N TYR A 134 13.04 -8.53 -4.01
CA TYR A 134 12.37 -8.65 -2.71
C TYR A 134 13.33 -8.52 -1.52
N SER A 135 14.57 -8.97 -1.64
CA SER A 135 15.58 -8.74 -0.59
C SER A 135 15.82 -7.24 -0.36
N SER A 136 15.96 -6.49 -1.45
CA SER A 136 16.13 -5.03 -1.38
C SER A 136 14.88 -4.33 -0.86
N TYR A 137 13.69 -4.78 -1.29
CA TYR A 137 12.41 -4.25 -0.81
C TYR A 137 12.25 -4.44 0.70
N VAL A 138 12.46 -5.67 1.20
CA VAL A 138 12.35 -5.98 2.63
C VAL A 138 13.38 -5.19 3.44
N GLN A 139 14.62 -5.11 2.97
CA GLN A 139 15.66 -4.34 3.64
C GLN A 139 15.30 -2.85 3.74
N THR A 140 14.82 -2.26 2.65
CA THR A 140 14.39 -0.86 2.63
C THR A 140 13.20 -0.63 3.54
N PHE A 141 12.21 -1.54 3.53
CA PHE A 141 11.05 -1.49 4.40
C PHE A 141 11.45 -1.53 5.89
N LEU A 142 12.34 -2.46 6.27
CA LEU A 142 12.81 -2.56 7.65
C LEU A 142 13.55 -1.31 8.10
N GLN A 143 14.44 -0.78 7.28
CA GLN A 143 15.26 0.37 7.63
C GLN A 143 14.50 1.69 7.67
N ARG A 144 13.50 1.87 6.83
CA ARG A 144 12.75 3.11 6.70
C ARG A 144 11.44 3.05 7.48
N ASP A 145 10.57 2.12 7.11
CA ASP A 145 9.17 2.17 7.53
C ASP A 145 8.96 1.57 8.93
N VAL A 146 9.64 0.48 9.23
CA VAL A 146 9.49 -0.19 10.54
C VAL A 146 10.09 0.65 11.66
N LYS A 147 11.25 1.26 11.44
CA LYS A 147 11.87 2.15 12.44
C LYS A 147 10.98 3.34 12.76
N GLU A 148 10.41 3.95 11.74
CA GLU A 148 9.57 5.13 11.88
C GLU A 148 8.23 4.80 12.54
N LEU A 149 7.57 3.71 12.11
CA LEU A 149 6.20 3.37 12.54
C LEU A 149 6.14 2.58 13.85
N ALA A 150 7.09 1.68 14.09
CA ALA A 150 6.99 0.73 15.21
C ALA A 150 7.99 0.98 16.35
N GLN A 151 8.93 1.92 16.16
CA GLN A 151 10.04 2.14 17.11
C GLN A 151 10.74 0.82 17.49
N VAL A 152 10.87 -0.09 16.51
CA VAL A 152 11.48 -1.39 16.70
C VAL A 152 12.98 -1.22 16.84
N ASN A 153 13.52 -1.64 18.00
CA ASN A 153 14.97 -1.60 18.25
C ASN A 153 15.70 -2.82 17.66
N ASP A 154 14.98 -3.92 17.41
CA ASP A 154 15.51 -5.17 16.87
C ASP A 154 14.90 -5.48 15.50
N GLU A 155 15.60 -5.05 14.45
CA GLU A 155 15.19 -5.30 13.06
C GLU A 155 15.17 -6.79 12.71
N LEU A 156 16.07 -7.58 13.28
CA LEU A 156 16.14 -9.02 13.04
C LEU A 156 14.91 -9.74 13.62
N GLN A 157 14.49 -9.34 14.81
CA GLN A 157 13.29 -9.89 15.44
C GLN A 157 12.02 -9.51 14.66
N PHE A 158 11.95 -8.27 14.15
CA PHE A 158 10.85 -7.88 13.28
C PHE A 158 10.86 -8.63 11.95
N TYR A 159 12.02 -8.88 11.36
CA TYR A 159 12.14 -9.71 10.15
C TYR A 159 11.63 -11.14 10.39
N ARG A 160 11.99 -11.76 11.51
CA ARG A 160 11.45 -13.07 11.92
C ARG A 160 9.94 -13.03 12.07
N PHE A 161 9.41 -11.94 12.65
CA PHE A 161 7.97 -11.74 12.75
C PHE A 161 7.30 -11.61 11.38
N LEU A 162 7.90 -10.90 10.44
CA LEU A 162 7.40 -10.80 9.06
C LEU A 162 7.31 -12.18 8.41
N CYS A 163 8.36 -13.01 8.53
CA CYS A 163 8.37 -14.37 8.01
C CYS A 163 7.31 -15.25 8.67
N ALA A 164 7.16 -15.17 9.99
CA ALA A 164 6.13 -15.88 10.73
C ALA A 164 4.73 -15.42 10.30
N ALA A 165 4.47 -14.12 10.18
CA ALA A 165 3.20 -13.59 9.71
C ALA A 165 2.85 -14.09 8.30
N ALA A 166 3.83 -14.17 7.41
CA ALA A 166 3.64 -14.73 6.07
C ALA A 166 3.24 -16.21 6.10
N SER A 167 3.79 -17.01 7.00
CA SER A 167 3.43 -18.44 7.15
C SER A 167 1.99 -18.65 7.64
N TYR A 168 1.38 -17.65 8.27
CA TYR A 168 -0.02 -17.67 8.70
C TYR A 168 -1.01 -17.20 7.60
N THR A 169 -0.55 -16.94 6.38
CA THR A 169 -1.44 -16.56 5.28
C THR A 169 -2.52 -17.62 5.05
N GLY A 170 -3.78 -17.18 4.97
CA GLY A 170 -4.94 -18.08 4.82
C GLY A 170 -5.34 -18.83 6.09
N SER A 171 -4.75 -18.52 7.23
CA SER A 171 -5.04 -19.16 8.53
C SER A 171 -5.85 -18.24 9.45
N MET A 172 -6.50 -18.84 10.45
CA MET A 172 -7.12 -18.05 11.52
C MET A 172 -6.05 -17.38 12.38
N LEU A 173 -6.19 -16.06 12.53
CA LEU A 173 -5.25 -15.26 13.30
C LEU A 173 -5.26 -15.63 14.79
N ASN A 174 -4.10 -15.97 15.32
CA ASN A 174 -3.87 -16.19 16.76
C ASN A 174 -2.62 -15.42 17.21
N TYR A 175 -2.83 -14.29 17.87
CA TYR A 175 -1.73 -13.44 18.34
C TYR A 175 -0.80 -14.13 19.32
N ALA A 176 -1.32 -15.03 20.17
CA ALA A 176 -0.49 -15.74 21.15
C ALA A 176 0.41 -16.77 20.48
N ALA A 177 -0.10 -17.49 19.47
CA ALA A 177 0.69 -18.44 18.69
C ALA A 177 1.79 -17.73 17.92
N LEU A 178 1.44 -16.67 17.19
CA LEU A 178 2.38 -15.85 16.42
C LEU A 178 3.47 -15.23 17.30
N ALA A 179 3.07 -14.70 18.46
CA ALA A 179 4.02 -14.13 19.43
C ALA A 179 5.00 -15.15 19.98
N LYS A 180 4.52 -16.35 20.29
CA LYS A 180 5.35 -17.45 20.81
C LYS A 180 6.40 -17.90 19.80
N GLU A 181 6.06 -17.95 18.52
CA GLU A 181 6.97 -18.39 17.45
C GLU A 181 8.21 -17.51 17.32
N VAL A 182 8.07 -16.22 17.57
CA VAL A 182 9.15 -15.23 17.45
C VAL A 182 9.61 -14.65 18.78
N GLU A 183 9.23 -15.29 19.90
CA GLU A 183 9.65 -14.94 21.26
C GLU A 183 9.35 -13.49 21.66
N ILE A 184 8.15 -12.99 21.29
CA ILE A 184 7.65 -11.68 21.69
C ILE A 184 6.36 -11.81 22.50
N THR A 185 5.85 -10.68 23.02
CA THR A 185 4.57 -10.67 23.72
C THR A 185 3.40 -10.57 22.75
N PRO A 186 2.20 -11.12 23.08
CA PRO A 186 1.01 -10.97 22.24
C PRO A 186 0.62 -9.50 21.96
N PRO A 187 0.74 -8.54 22.89
CA PRO A 187 0.56 -7.12 22.61
C PRO A 187 1.54 -6.60 21.56
N THR A 188 2.81 -7.00 21.63
CA THR A 188 3.83 -6.62 20.64
C THR A 188 3.49 -7.20 19.26
N ALA A 189 3.11 -8.47 19.18
CA ALA A 189 2.67 -9.10 17.93
C ALA A 189 1.47 -8.36 17.31
N LYS A 190 0.50 -7.97 18.11
CA LYS A 190 -0.66 -7.18 17.68
C LYS A 190 -0.23 -5.80 17.14
N GLN A 191 0.71 -5.14 17.79
CA GLN A 191 1.23 -3.84 17.34
C GLN A 191 2.00 -3.98 16.03
N TRP A 192 2.90 -4.96 15.94
CA TRP A 192 3.70 -5.19 14.73
C TRP A 192 2.84 -5.60 13.54
N LEU A 193 1.80 -6.41 13.78
CA LEU A 193 0.86 -6.77 12.71
C LEU A 193 0.09 -5.54 12.19
N LYS A 194 -0.26 -4.59 13.08
CA LYS A 194 -0.85 -3.32 12.64
C LYS A 194 0.09 -2.50 11.73
N VAL A 195 1.39 -2.56 11.98
CA VAL A 195 2.39 -1.92 11.10
C VAL A 195 2.38 -2.57 9.71
N LEU A 196 2.35 -3.91 9.64
CA LEU A 196 2.27 -4.63 8.36
C LEU A 196 0.97 -4.31 7.60
N VAL A 197 -0.15 -4.16 8.32
CA VAL A 197 -1.43 -3.75 7.73
C VAL A 197 -1.35 -2.30 7.22
N ALA A 198 -0.81 -1.40 8.03
CA ALA A 198 -0.64 0.01 7.65
C ALA A 198 0.28 0.18 6.44
N ALA A 199 1.29 -0.69 6.31
CA ALA A 199 2.19 -0.73 5.17
C ALA A 199 1.60 -1.44 3.93
N GLY A 200 0.38 -1.99 4.02
CA GLY A 200 -0.27 -2.70 2.91
C GLY A 200 0.31 -4.08 2.61
N LEU A 201 1.17 -4.62 3.49
CA LEU A 201 1.79 -5.95 3.32
C LEU A 201 0.86 -7.09 3.76
N VAL A 202 -0.04 -6.81 4.68
CA VAL A 202 -1.01 -7.76 5.23
C VAL A 202 -2.38 -7.09 5.27
N TYR A 203 -3.43 -7.85 5.04
CA TYR A 203 -4.80 -7.43 5.31
C TYR A 203 -5.56 -8.53 6.05
N PHE A 204 -6.57 -8.14 6.81
CA PHE A 204 -7.45 -9.10 7.48
C PHE A 204 -8.67 -9.36 6.61
N LEU A 205 -8.99 -10.64 6.44
CA LEU A 205 -10.26 -11.03 5.90
C LEU A 205 -11.24 -11.16 7.08
N GLU A 206 -12.10 -10.17 7.23
CA GLU A 206 -13.11 -10.17 8.29
C GLU A 206 -14.18 -11.25 8.01
N PRO A 207 -14.71 -11.89 9.06
CA PRO A 207 -15.79 -12.84 8.87
C PRO A 207 -17.03 -12.16 8.29
N PHE A 208 -17.72 -12.86 7.42
CA PHE A 208 -19.02 -12.39 6.93
C PHE A 208 -20.03 -12.43 8.08
N ALA A 209 -20.63 -11.27 8.40
CA ALA A 209 -21.62 -11.10 9.47
C ALA A 209 -23.05 -11.08 8.89
#